data_7c7c522e7bdcc0a2bdaffc7a528c742c
#
_entry.id   7c7c522e7bdcc0a2bdaffc7a528c742c
#
_cell.length_a   1.000
_cell.length_b   1.000
_cell.length_c   1.000
_cell.angle_alpha   90.00
_cell.angle_beta   90.00
_cell.angle_gamma   90.00
#
_symmetry.space_group_name_H-M   'P 1'
#
loop_
_entity.id
_entity.type
_entity.pdbx_description
1 polymer ?
#
loop_
_entity_poly.entity_id
_entity_poly.type
_entity_poly.pdbx_seq_one_letter_code
_entity_poly.pdbx_strand_id
1 'polypeptide(L)'
;MGGGAVATLAGGDPAEGQYGQPSGAVRRKFRYGMVIDTRRCVGCKACVVACKAENKTPPGVSYTVVLDGVLENRPDDKPLFMTKPCFHCENPPCVDVCPVGATFKRSQDGIVVVDYDRCIGCRYCITGCPYGARYFDYGENYAPVAQETPYSQVPSPEYGQFRTRQNGKSPIGNVRKCTFCFHLQDEHGLYDKAAGRWPACAKTCTGHAIFFGDFNDPESDVSRLLRERQAIRLKEELGTNPNVYYLL
;
A
#
# COMPACT_ATOMS: atom_id res chain seq x y z
N MET A 1 -6.27 -47.33 -13.59
CA MET A 1 -5.60 -46.47 -14.55
C MET A 1 -6.38 -45.17 -14.61
N GLY A 2 -5.95 -44.17 -13.89
CA GLY A 2 -6.59 -42.85 -13.84
C GLY A 2 -5.50 -41.78 -14.03
N GLY A 3 -5.42 -41.23 -15.24
CA GLY A 3 -4.49 -40.18 -15.57
C GLY A 3 -4.96 -38.84 -14.99
N GLY A 4 -4.24 -38.32 -14.02
CA GLY A 4 -4.41 -36.97 -13.53
C GLY A 4 -3.75 -35.99 -14.48
N ALA A 5 -4.54 -35.10 -15.06
CA ALA A 5 -4.06 -33.97 -15.85
C ALA A 5 -3.39 -32.94 -14.92
N VAL A 6 -2.09 -32.77 -15.08
CA VAL A 6 -1.34 -31.68 -14.46
C VAL A 6 -1.64 -30.40 -15.24
N ALA A 7 -2.37 -29.48 -14.63
CA ALA A 7 -2.56 -28.14 -15.18
C ALA A 7 -1.23 -27.37 -15.08
N THR A 8 -0.59 -27.14 -16.20
CA THR A 8 0.57 -26.26 -16.33
C THR A 8 0.10 -24.82 -16.14
N LEU A 9 0.46 -24.22 -15.04
CA LEU A 9 0.30 -22.78 -14.85
C LEU A 9 1.23 -22.08 -15.83
N ALA A 10 0.63 -21.33 -16.75
CA ALA A 10 1.34 -20.48 -17.68
C ALA A 10 2.18 -19.48 -16.89
N GLY A 11 3.49 -19.60 -16.98
CA GLY A 11 4.44 -18.65 -16.45
C GLY A 11 4.24 -17.29 -17.12
N GLY A 12 3.79 -16.31 -16.37
CA GLY A 12 3.86 -14.93 -16.81
C GLY A 12 5.33 -14.52 -16.91
N ASP A 13 5.70 -13.97 -18.06
CA ASP A 13 7.04 -13.46 -18.31
C ASP A 13 7.50 -12.54 -17.17
N PRO A 14 8.76 -12.67 -16.70
CA PRO A 14 9.32 -11.73 -15.76
C PRO A 14 9.42 -10.37 -16.47
N ALA A 15 8.64 -9.41 -15.98
CA ALA A 15 8.72 -8.04 -16.49
C ALA A 15 10.17 -7.55 -16.38
N GLU A 16 10.82 -7.36 -17.50
CA GLU A 16 12.13 -6.75 -17.60
C GLU A 16 12.11 -5.40 -16.90
N GLY A 17 12.93 -5.27 -15.86
CA GLY A 17 13.10 -4.02 -15.13
C GLY A 17 13.68 -2.96 -16.06
N GLN A 18 12.84 -2.13 -16.63
CA GLN A 18 13.28 -0.98 -17.42
C GLN A 18 13.83 0.09 -16.47
N TYR A 19 15.14 0.09 -16.33
CA TYR A 19 15.88 1.23 -15.80
C TYR A 19 15.77 2.38 -16.81
N GLY A 20 15.23 3.53 -16.36
CA GLY A 20 15.41 4.81 -17.03
C GLY A 20 14.53 5.04 -18.25
N GLN A 21 13.21 4.99 -18.14
CA GLN A 21 12.33 5.63 -19.11
C GLN A 21 11.89 7.00 -18.60
N PRO A 22 12.08 8.08 -19.38
CA PRO A 22 11.48 9.36 -19.07
C PRO A 22 9.97 9.24 -19.21
N SER A 23 9.26 9.94 -18.34
CA SER A 23 7.82 9.91 -18.15
C SER A 23 7.02 10.37 -19.38
N GLY A 24 6.92 9.51 -20.39
CA GLY A 24 5.77 9.51 -21.26
C GLY A 24 4.60 8.93 -20.47
N ALA A 25 3.47 9.64 -20.43
CA ALA A 25 2.30 9.18 -19.69
C ALA A 25 1.81 7.83 -20.24
N VAL A 26 2.28 6.74 -19.65
CA VAL A 26 1.79 5.40 -19.99
C VAL A 26 0.31 5.37 -19.59
N ARG A 27 -0.58 5.31 -20.57
CA ARG A 27 -2.02 5.22 -20.35
C ARG A 27 -2.33 3.85 -19.78
N ARG A 28 -2.38 3.77 -18.44
CA ARG A 28 -2.74 2.54 -17.71
C ARG A 28 -4.24 2.31 -17.76
N LYS A 29 -4.62 1.03 -17.70
CA LYS A 29 -6.04 0.64 -17.62
C LYS A 29 -6.69 1.25 -16.39
N PHE A 30 -6.00 1.19 -15.23
CA PHE A 30 -6.47 1.74 -13.96
C PHE A 30 -5.43 2.68 -13.36
N ARG A 31 -5.90 3.62 -12.55
CA ARG A 31 -5.09 4.50 -11.72
C ARG A 31 -5.69 4.57 -10.32
N TYR A 32 -5.38 3.57 -9.52
CA TYR A 32 -5.89 3.51 -8.17
C TYR A 32 -5.19 4.50 -7.23
N GLY A 33 -6.00 5.10 -6.35
CA GLY A 33 -5.51 5.99 -5.32
C GLY A 33 -6.52 6.27 -4.24
N MET A 34 -6.19 7.20 -3.35
CA MET A 34 -7.02 7.57 -2.21
C MET A 34 -7.25 9.07 -2.14
N VAL A 35 -8.43 9.44 -1.67
CA VAL A 35 -8.75 10.78 -1.17
C VAL A 35 -9.09 10.66 0.30
N ILE A 36 -8.41 11.41 1.16
CA ILE A 36 -8.54 11.35 2.61
C ILE A 36 -9.09 12.68 3.11
N ASP A 37 -10.28 12.67 3.69
CA ASP A 37 -10.90 13.86 4.29
C ASP A 37 -10.41 14.03 5.74
N THR A 38 -9.51 14.97 5.96
CA THR A 38 -8.91 15.20 7.28
C THR A 38 -9.90 15.73 8.30
N ARG A 39 -10.99 16.38 7.85
CA ARG A 39 -12.05 16.88 8.75
C ARG A 39 -12.93 15.77 9.30
N ARG A 40 -13.00 14.63 8.60
CA ARG A 40 -13.76 13.45 9.00
C ARG A 40 -12.91 12.44 9.78
N CYS A 41 -11.60 12.60 9.77
CA CYS A 41 -10.69 11.71 10.49
C CYS A 41 -10.72 12.05 11.99
N VAL A 42 -11.12 11.06 12.79
CA VAL A 42 -11.23 11.20 14.26
C VAL A 42 -10.04 10.57 15.01
N GLY A 43 -8.98 10.17 14.30
CA GLY A 43 -7.77 9.63 14.93
C GLY A 43 -7.92 8.23 15.56
N CYS A 44 -9.03 7.52 15.35
CA CYS A 44 -9.37 6.27 16.04
C CYS A 44 -8.45 5.08 15.75
N LYS A 45 -7.56 5.19 14.76
CA LYS A 45 -6.60 4.15 14.31
C LYS A 45 -7.24 2.83 13.82
N ALA A 46 -8.56 2.77 13.61
CA ALA A 46 -9.23 1.60 13.05
C ALA A 46 -8.62 1.16 11.70
N CYS A 47 -8.24 2.13 10.86
CA CYS A 47 -7.54 1.89 9.60
C CYS A 47 -6.18 1.18 9.78
N VAL A 48 -5.45 1.47 10.86
CA VAL A 48 -4.17 0.83 11.19
C VAL A 48 -4.40 -0.62 11.59
N VAL A 49 -5.36 -0.86 12.48
CA VAL A 49 -5.70 -2.21 12.98
C VAL A 49 -6.22 -3.08 11.83
N ALA A 50 -7.15 -2.55 11.02
CA ALA A 50 -7.69 -3.25 9.87
C ALA A 50 -6.61 -3.60 8.83
N CYS A 51 -5.68 -2.67 8.56
CA CYS A 51 -4.56 -2.92 7.67
C CYS A 51 -3.64 -4.03 8.21
N LYS A 52 -3.37 -4.03 9.52
CA LYS A 52 -2.57 -5.09 10.16
C LYS A 52 -3.26 -6.45 10.08
N ALA A 53 -4.55 -6.50 10.31
CA ALA A 53 -5.32 -7.73 10.25
C ALA A 53 -5.38 -8.30 8.82
N GLU A 54 -5.66 -7.45 7.82
CA GLU A 54 -5.77 -7.85 6.43
C GLU A 54 -4.44 -8.34 5.85
N ASN A 55 -3.39 -7.52 6.03
CA ASN A 55 -2.09 -7.78 5.43
C ASN A 55 -1.18 -8.65 6.31
N LYS A 56 -1.67 -9.10 7.46
CA LYS A 56 -0.91 -9.92 8.41
C LYS A 56 0.48 -9.33 8.70
N THR A 57 0.52 -8.00 8.89
CA THR A 57 1.79 -7.33 9.10
C THR A 57 2.41 -7.74 10.44
N PRO A 58 3.73 -7.92 10.48
CA PRO A 58 4.39 -8.32 11.70
C PRO A 58 4.27 -7.27 12.83
N PRO A 59 4.51 -7.66 14.08
CA PRO A 59 4.70 -6.70 15.15
C PRO A 59 5.72 -5.64 14.77
N GLY A 60 5.48 -4.37 15.14
CA GLY A 60 6.36 -3.26 14.81
C GLY A 60 6.27 -2.74 13.35
N VAL A 61 5.63 -3.47 12.44
CA VAL A 61 5.41 -3.03 11.05
C VAL A 61 3.99 -2.54 10.85
N SER A 62 3.82 -1.33 10.35
CA SER A 62 2.51 -0.76 10.02
C SER A 62 2.54 -0.12 8.64
N TYR A 63 1.67 -0.58 7.72
CA TYR A 63 1.62 -0.05 6.35
C TYR A 63 0.87 1.26 6.22
N THR A 64 0.07 1.60 7.21
CA THR A 64 -0.56 2.89 7.37
C THR A 64 -0.42 3.36 8.80
N VAL A 65 -0.27 4.65 9.00
CA VAL A 65 -0.18 5.28 10.31
C VAL A 65 -1.17 6.44 10.36
N VAL A 66 -1.58 6.82 11.55
CA VAL A 66 -2.34 8.04 11.78
C VAL A 66 -1.42 9.02 12.48
N LEU A 67 -1.16 10.13 11.81
CA LEU A 67 -0.44 11.25 12.37
C LEU A 67 -1.45 12.11 13.14
N ASP A 68 -1.07 12.54 14.31
CA ASP A 68 -1.73 13.55 15.10
C ASP A 68 -0.89 14.82 15.12
N GLY A 69 -1.52 15.94 15.04
CA GLY A 69 -0.86 17.23 15.06
C GLY A 69 -1.83 18.34 15.44
N VAL A 70 -1.30 19.36 16.06
CA VAL A 70 -1.98 20.65 16.18
C VAL A 70 -1.38 21.52 15.08
N LEU A 71 -2.21 21.95 14.15
CA LEU A 71 -1.79 22.99 13.21
C LEU A 71 -1.71 24.29 13.99
N GLU A 72 -0.51 24.81 14.17
CA GLU A 72 -0.32 26.16 14.68
C GLU A 72 -1.13 27.14 13.80
N ASN A 73 -1.91 28.00 14.44
CA ASN A 73 -2.80 28.98 13.80
C ASN A 73 -4.13 28.43 13.24
N ARG A 74 -4.63 27.30 13.70
CA ARG A 74 -5.99 26.91 13.42
C ARG A 74 -6.94 27.66 14.36
N PRO A 75 -7.99 28.35 13.85
CA PRO A 75 -8.85 29.22 14.70
C PRO A 75 -9.63 28.47 15.78
N ASP A 76 -9.72 27.14 15.68
CA ASP A 76 -10.57 26.29 16.53
C ASP A 76 -9.80 25.31 17.42
N ASP A 77 -8.46 25.39 17.46
CA ASP A 77 -7.57 24.52 18.27
C ASP A 77 -7.89 23.00 18.21
N LYS A 78 -8.57 22.57 17.16
CA LYS A 78 -8.94 21.17 17.02
C LYS A 78 -7.76 20.33 16.56
N PRO A 79 -7.56 19.15 17.15
CA PRO A 79 -6.53 18.24 16.68
C PRO A 79 -6.81 17.83 15.23
N LEU A 80 -5.77 17.86 14.40
CA LEU A 80 -5.80 17.34 13.04
C LEU A 80 -5.28 15.91 13.04
N PHE A 81 -6.08 14.99 12.58
CA PHE A 81 -5.64 13.61 12.35
C PHE A 81 -5.49 13.34 10.85
N MET A 82 -4.39 12.69 10.49
CA MET A 82 -4.09 12.39 9.10
C MET A 82 -3.65 10.94 8.95
N THR A 83 -4.45 10.15 8.24
CA THR A 83 -4.06 8.79 7.85
C THR A 83 -3.03 8.86 6.73
N LYS A 84 -1.89 8.20 6.92
CA LYS A 84 -0.78 8.19 5.97
C LYS A 84 -0.42 6.76 5.54
N PRO A 85 -0.96 6.26 4.42
CA PRO A 85 -0.48 5.04 3.76
C PRO A 85 0.73 5.32 2.87
N CYS A 86 1.18 4.34 2.08
CA CYS A 86 2.05 4.61 0.94
C CYS A 86 1.27 5.39 -0.14
N PHE A 87 1.93 6.33 -0.79
CA PHE A 87 1.28 7.23 -1.74
C PHE A 87 1.27 6.73 -3.17
N HIS A 88 1.89 5.59 -3.46
CA HIS A 88 1.95 4.97 -4.79
C HIS A 88 2.22 6.00 -5.90
N CYS A 89 3.27 6.80 -5.70
CA CYS A 89 3.64 7.93 -6.55
C CYS A 89 3.68 7.59 -8.03
N GLU A 90 3.38 8.57 -8.91
CA GLU A 90 3.58 8.38 -10.35
C GLU A 90 5.06 8.29 -10.69
N ASN A 91 5.89 9.12 -10.03
CA ASN A 91 7.34 9.12 -10.14
C ASN A 91 7.93 8.64 -8.80
N PRO A 92 7.99 7.32 -8.55
CA PRO A 92 8.34 6.79 -7.24
C PRO A 92 9.86 6.71 -7.04
N PRO A 93 10.51 7.62 -6.30
CA PRO A 93 11.98 7.59 -6.14
C PRO A 93 12.47 6.31 -5.45
N CYS A 94 11.59 5.65 -4.73
CA CYS A 94 11.88 4.37 -4.11
C CYS A 94 12.00 3.20 -5.10
N VAL A 95 11.51 3.35 -6.33
CA VAL A 95 11.75 2.41 -7.44
C VAL A 95 13.13 2.66 -8.01
N ASP A 96 13.45 3.91 -8.30
CA ASP A 96 14.71 4.31 -8.94
C ASP A 96 15.94 3.92 -8.15
N VAL A 97 15.86 3.97 -6.81
CA VAL A 97 16.99 3.61 -5.93
C VAL A 97 17.10 2.11 -5.63
N CYS A 98 16.24 1.26 -6.17
CA CYS A 98 16.28 -0.18 -5.86
C CYS A 98 17.34 -0.89 -6.71
N PRO A 99 18.48 -1.33 -6.14
CA PRO A 99 19.60 -1.84 -6.92
C PRO A 99 19.31 -3.19 -7.59
N VAL A 100 18.32 -3.92 -7.09
CA VAL A 100 17.94 -5.25 -7.61
C VAL A 100 16.59 -5.24 -8.32
N GLY A 101 15.98 -4.07 -8.51
CA GLY A 101 14.67 -3.94 -9.15
C GLY A 101 13.53 -4.65 -8.41
N ALA A 102 13.70 -4.97 -7.11
CA ALA A 102 12.67 -5.60 -6.30
C ALA A 102 11.47 -4.67 -6.05
N THR A 103 11.72 -3.36 -5.97
CA THR A 103 10.63 -2.38 -5.91
C THR A 103 10.32 -1.92 -7.32
N PHE A 104 9.08 -2.05 -7.73
CA PHE A 104 8.64 -1.66 -9.09
C PHE A 104 7.21 -1.14 -9.09
N LYS A 105 6.84 -0.51 -10.18
CA LYS A 105 5.48 0.00 -10.41
C LYS A 105 4.78 -0.90 -11.41
N ARG A 106 3.64 -1.45 -11.02
CA ARG A 106 2.84 -2.33 -11.87
C ARG A 106 2.35 -1.56 -13.10
N SER A 107 2.50 -2.14 -14.27
CA SER A 107 2.12 -1.50 -15.55
C SER A 107 0.60 -1.34 -15.70
N GLN A 108 -0.17 -2.28 -15.16
CA GLN A 108 -1.64 -2.31 -15.33
C GLN A 108 -2.38 -1.22 -14.53
N ASP A 109 -1.91 -0.90 -13.31
CA ASP A 109 -2.65 -0.07 -12.37
C ASP A 109 -1.80 0.97 -11.61
N GLY A 110 -0.49 0.97 -11.85
CA GLY A 110 0.42 1.93 -11.24
C GLY A 110 0.68 1.72 -9.75
N ILE A 111 0.21 0.63 -9.16
CA ILE A 111 0.49 0.31 -7.76
C ILE A 111 1.99 -0.02 -7.62
N VAL A 112 2.68 0.68 -6.72
CA VAL A 112 4.07 0.39 -6.40
C VAL A 112 4.13 -0.78 -5.42
N VAL A 113 4.88 -1.81 -5.76
CA VAL A 113 5.00 -3.05 -4.99
C VAL A 113 6.45 -3.42 -4.73
N VAL A 114 6.66 -4.42 -3.90
CA VAL A 114 7.97 -5.01 -3.63
C VAL A 114 7.88 -6.50 -3.91
N ASP A 115 8.76 -6.99 -4.76
CA ASP A 115 9.01 -8.41 -4.93
C ASP A 115 9.90 -8.88 -3.77
N TYR A 116 9.33 -9.66 -2.89
CA TYR A 116 10.02 -10.09 -1.67
C TYR A 116 11.05 -11.20 -1.92
N ASP A 117 10.96 -11.90 -3.03
CA ASP A 117 11.96 -12.90 -3.41
C ASP A 117 13.23 -12.26 -3.97
N ARG A 118 13.08 -11.08 -4.60
CA ARG A 118 14.20 -10.29 -5.12
C ARG A 118 14.76 -9.30 -4.11
N CYS A 119 13.99 -8.92 -3.08
CA CYS A 119 14.39 -7.91 -2.11
C CYS A 119 15.55 -8.42 -1.23
N ILE A 120 16.68 -7.73 -1.28
CA ILE A 120 17.87 -8.03 -0.48
C ILE A 120 17.92 -7.29 0.86
N GLY A 121 16.89 -6.50 1.17
CA GLY A 121 16.80 -5.78 2.45
C GLY A 121 17.78 -4.61 2.63
N CYS A 122 18.38 -4.09 1.57
CA CYS A 122 19.35 -3.00 1.64
C CYS A 122 18.79 -1.69 2.22
N ARG A 123 17.47 -1.55 2.32
CA ARG A 123 16.72 -0.39 2.88
C ARG A 123 16.90 0.92 2.13
N TYR A 124 17.57 0.93 0.99
CA TYR A 124 17.81 2.15 0.24
C TYR A 124 16.50 2.84 -0.19
N CYS A 125 15.46 2.05 -0.51
CA CYS A 125 14.13 2.56 -0.81
C CYS A 125 13.42 3.18 0.40
N ILE A 126 13.83 2.91 1.64
CA ILE A 126 13.33 3.61 2.85
C ILE A 126 13.88 5.03 2.86
N THR A 127 15.18 5.18 2.64
CA THR A 127 15.86 6.48 2.56
C THR A 127 15.34 7.29 1.37
N GLY A 128 15.11 6.64 0.22
CA GLY A 128 14.58 7.28 -0.98
C GLY A 128 13.09 7.70 -0.89
N CYS A 129 12.37 7.28 0.15
CA CYS A 129 10.95 7.63 0.30
C CYS A 129 10.78 8.91 1.13
N PRO A 130 10.38 10.06 0.52
CA PRO A 130 10.25 11.31 1.27
C PRO A 130 9.09 11.32 2.26
N TYR A 131 8.23 10.30 2.20
CA TYR A 131 7.03 10.19 3.04
C TYR A 131 7.21 9.24 4.23
N GLY A 132 8.35 8.52 4.33
CA GLY A 132 8.56 7.51 5.37
C GLY A 132 7.49 6.42 5.36
N ALA A 133 7.04 6.01 4.17
CA ALA A 133 5.95 5.04 4.00
C ALA A 133 6.46 3.62 3.71
N ARG A 134 7.68 3.32 4.14
CA ARG A 134 8.31 2.01 4.01
C ARG A 134 8.85 1.55 5.34
N TYR A 135 8.73 0.28 5.59
CA TYR A 135 9.06 -0.34 6.87
C TYR A 135 9.95 -1.53 6.63
N PHE A 136 10.90 -1.77 7.53
CA PHE A 136 11.76 -2.93 7.47
C PHE A 136 11.34 -3.96 8.51
N ASP A 137 11.32 -5.20 8.10
CA ASP A 137 11.03 -6.33 8.99
C ASP A 137 12.35 -6.91 9.50
N TYR A 138 12.72 -6.54 10.71
CA TYR A 138 13.94 -7.02 11.38
C TYR A 138 13.81 -8.44 11.95
N GLY A 139 12.58 -8.96 12.04
CA GLY A 139 12.34 -10.25 12.68
C GLY A 139 12.41 -10.24 14.20
N GLU A 140 13.12 -9.32 14.79
CA GLU A 140 13.35 -9.24 16.24
C GLU A 140 12.11 -8.83 17.03
N ASN A 141 11.16 -8.20 16.38
CA ASN A 141 9.88 -7.81 16.97
C ASN A 141 8.96 -9.00 17.25
N TYR A 142 9.36 -10.17 16.83
CA TYR A 142 8.74 -11.43 17.22
C TYR A 142 9.46 -11.97 18.46
N ALA A 143 9.42 -11.22 19.55
CA ALA A 143 9.74 -11.78 20.85
C ALA A 143 8.97 -13.10 20.98
N PRO A 144 9.57 -14.16 21.53
CA PRO A 144 8.85 -15.38 21.81
C PRO A 144 7.66 -15.01 22.67
N VAL A 145 6.52 -14.79 22.03
CA VAL A 145 5.27 -14.52 22.70
C VAL A 145 4.93 -15.85 23.35
N ALA A 146 4.81 -15.88 24.65
CA ALA A 146 4.39 -17.06 25.38
C ALA A 146 2.99 -17.54 24.95
N GLN A 147 2.30 -16.78 24.11
CA GLN A 147 1.06 -17.12 23.45
C GLN A 147 1.21 -16.93 21.95
N GLU A 148 0.98 -17.98 21.19
CA GLU A 148 0.83 -17.94 19.74
C GLU A 148 -0.30 -16.98 19.40
N THR A 149 0.03 -15.84 18.83
CA THR A 149 -1.00 -14.93 18.33
C THR A 149 -1.52 -15.45 16.99
N PRO A 150 -2.81 -15.24 16.67
CA PRO A 150 -3.36 -15.62 15.36
C PRO A 150 -2.59 -15.04 14.17
N TYR A 151 -1.80 -14.00 14.40
CA TYR A 151 -1.03 -13.29 13.37
C TYR A 151 0.37 -13.87 13.13
N SER A 152 0.90 -14.66 14.05
CA SER A 152 2.24 -15.26 13.91
C SER A 152 2.25 -16.48 13.01
N GLN A 153 1.09 -17.14 12.85
CA GLN A 153 0.96 -18.39 12.11
C GLN A 153 0.25 -18.24 10.76
N VAL A 154 -0.47 -17.16 10.54
CA VAL A 154 -1.23 -16.96 9.30
C VAL A 154 -0.33 -16.38 8.21
N PRO A 155 -0.23 -17.04 7.05
CA PRO A 155 0.56 -16.54 5.93
C PRO A 155 0.11 -15.16 5.47
N SER A 156 1.07 -14.33 5.02
CA SER A 156 0.74 -13.04 4.45
C SER A 156 0.15 -13.20 3.05
N PRO A 157 -1.03 -12.65 2.76
CA PRO A 157 -1.64 -12.72 1.43
C PRO A 157 -0.84 -11.96 0.35
N GLU A 158 0.10 -11.08 0.77
CA GLU A 158 0.92 -10.31 -0.16
C GLU A 158 1.84 -11.14 -1.05
N TYR A 159 2.14 -12.35 -0.61
CA TYR A 159 3.13 -13.18 -1.30
C TYR A 159 2.52 -14.10 -2.36
N GLY A 160 1.22 -14.05 -2.60
CA GLY A 160 0.56 -15.01 -3.48
C GLY A 160 0.76 -16.48 -3.06
N GLN A 161 1.55 -16.68 -2.02
CA GLN A 161 1.83 -17.96 -1.38
C GLN A 161 1.72 -17.79 0.12
N PHE A 162 1.11 -18.76 0.74
CA PHE A 162 1.07 -18.81 2.19
C PHE A 162 2.45 -19.23 2.72
N ARG A 163 3.35 -18.28 2.84
CA ARG A 163 4.64 -18.50 3.49
C ARG A 163 4.47 -18.33 4.97
N THR A 164 4.56 -19.43 5.69
CA THR A 164 4.63 -19.38 7.13
C THR A 164 5.96 -18.76 7.55
N ARG A 165 5.96 -18.03 8.67
CA ARG A 165 7.18 -17.47 9.25
C ARG A 165 8.01 -18.53 9.97
N GLN A 166 7.80 -19.81 9.68
CA GLN A 166 8.56 -20.91 10.26
C GLN A 166 10.04 -20.79 9.89
N ASN A 167 10.89 -20.93 10.88
CA ASN A 167 12.34 -20.94 10.77
C ASN A 167 12.97 -19.64 10.22
N GLY A 168 12.36 -18.48 10.43
CA GLY A 168 12.93 -17.19 10.04
C GLY A 168 13.09 -17.02 8.52
N LYS A 169 12.42 -17.83 7.71
CA LYS A 169 12.57 -17.79 6.25
C LYS A 169 11.55 -16.94 5.52
N SER A 170 10.52 -16.47 6.19
CA SER A 170 9.55 -15.59 5.54
C SER A 170 9.70 -14.21 6.04
N PRO A 171 9.57 -13.34 5.23
CA PRO A 171 10.23 -12.18 4.63
C PRO A 171 10.80 -11.26 5.68
N ILE A 172 11.33 -11.83 6.73
CA ILE A 172 12.27 -11.20 7.64
C ILE A 172 13.42 -10.69 6.79
N GLY A 173 13.80 -9.45 7.00
CA GLY A 173 14.86 -8.84 6.20
C GLY A 173 14.40 -8.15 4.92
N ASN A 174 13.11 -8.09 4.67
CA ASN A 174 12.54 -7.39 3.52
C ASN A 174 11.94 -6.04 3.90
N VAL A 175 11.92 -5.13 2.92
CA VAL A 175 11.21 -3.85 3.07
C VAL A 175 9.76 -4.03 2.68
N ARG A 176 8.88 -3.49 3.50
CA ARG A 176 7.43 -3.60 3.35
C ARG A 176 6.76 -2.24 3.25
N LYS A 177 5.57 -2.20 2.69
CA LYS A 177 4.77 -0.98 2.52
C LYS A 177 3.31 -1.32 2.24
N CYS A 178 2.45 -0.32 2.28
CA CYS A 178 1.08 -0.43 1.80
C CYS A 178 1.06 -0.86 0.32
N THR A 179 0.15 -1.75 -0.02
CA THR A 179 -0.04 -2.31 -1.37
C THR A 179 -1.40 -1.94 -1.97
N PHE A 180 -2.17 -1.07 -1.31
CA PHE A 180 -3.60 -0.86 -1.59
C PHE A 180 -4.42 -2.16 -1.52
N CYS A 181 -3.90 -3.18 -0.82
CA CYS A 181 -4.50 -4.51 -0.75
C CYS A 181 -4.78 -5.11 -2.14
N PHE A 182 -3.82 -5.02 -3.08
CA PHE A 182 -4.01 -5.50 -4.45
C PHE A 182 -4.34 -7.00 -4.53
N HIS A 183 -4.05 -7.77 -3.48
CA HIS A 183 -4.44 -9.17 -3.37
C HIS A 183 -5.97 -9.38 -3.32
N LEU A 184 -6.74 -8.31 -3.10
CA LEU A 184 -8.21 -8.32 -3.16
C LEU A 184 -8.76 -8.02 -4.55
N GLN A 185 -7.91 -7.70 -5.51
CA GLN A 185 -8.33 -7.55 -6.91
C GLN A 185 -8.74 -8.91 -7.49
N ASP A 186 -9.63 -8.87 -8.47
CA ASP A 186 -9.92 -10.03 -9.30
C ASP A 186 -8.81 -10.26 -10.35
N GLU A 187 -8.99 -11.27 -11.18
CA GLU A 187 -8.07 -11.61 -12.28
C GLU A 187 -7.91 -10.49 -13.32
N HIS A 188 -8.88 -9.57 -13.38
CA HIS A 188 -8.84 -8.41 -14.27
C HIS A 188 -8.24 -7.15 -13.63
N GLY A 189 -7.86 -7.23 -12.37
CA GLY A 189 -7.28 -6.12 -11.59
C GLY A 189 -8.33 -5.17 -11.00
N LEU A 190 -9.59 -5.60 -10.91
CA LEU A 190 -10.69 -4.80 -10.38
C LEU A 190 -10.92 -5.05 -8.89
N TYR A 191 -11.24 -3.99 -8.19
CA TYR A 191 -11.80 -4.06 -6.84
C TYR A 191 -13.33 -4.07 -6.91
N ASP A 192 -13.96 -4.80 -6.00
CA ASP A 192 -15.41 -4.87 -5.86
C ASP A 192 -15.81 -4.55 -4.42
N LYS A 193 -16.28 -3.33 -4.21
CA LYS A 193 -16.69 -2.86 -2.90
C LYS A 193 -17.90 -3.64 -2.36
N ALA A 194 -18.84 -3.99 -3.22
CA ALA A 194 -20.06 -4.71 -2.84
C ALA A 194 -19.74 -6.14 -2.39
N ALA A 195 -18.80 -6.80 -3.06
CA ALA A 195 -18.30 -8.12 -2.65
C ALA A 195 -17.27 -8.06 -1.50
N GLY A 196 -17.02 -6.89 -0.93
CA GLY A 196 -16.08 -6.71 0.17
C GLY A 196 -14.59 -6.75 -0.23
N ARG A 197 -14.28 -6.86 -1.51
CA ARG A 197 -12.92 -6.78 -2.06
C ARG A 197 -12.50 -5.32 -2.21
N TRP A 198 -12.14 -4.70 -1.09
CA TRP A 198 -11.82 -3.28 -0.97
C TRP A 198 -10.71 -3.08 0.05
N PRO A 199 -9.82 -2.08 -0.08
CA PRO A 199 -8.77 -1.85 0.89
C PRO A 199 -9.30 -1.77 2.31
N ALA A 200 -8.76 -2.59 3.21
CA ALA A 200 -9.28 -2.78 4.56
C ALA A 200 -9.37 -1.46 5.34
N CYS A 201 -8.39 -0.57 5.18
CA CYS A 201 -8.39 0.73 5.85
C CYS A 201 -9.55 1.63 5.40
N ALA A 202 -9.92 1.59 4.11
CA ALA A 202 -11.05 2.37 3.59
C ALA A 202 -12.39 1.75 4.01
N LYS A 203 -12.48 0.41 3.98
CA LYS A 203 -13.67 -0.34 4.37
C LYS A 203 -14.03 -0.14 5.84
N THR A 204 -13.02 -0.07 6.72
CA THR A 204 -13.21 -0.05 8.19
C THR A 204 -13.17 1.35 8.78
N CYS A 205 -13.02 2.38 7.97
CA CYS A 205 -12.92 3.76 8.46
C CYS A 205 -14.23 4.21 9.10
N THR A 206 -14.28 4.34 10.42
CA THR A 206 -15.48 4.72 11.19
C THR A 206 -15.97 6.13 10.86
N GLY A 207 -15.04 7.06 10.59
CA GLY A 207 -15.37 8.43 10.18
C GLY A 207 -15.66 8.57 8.68
N HIS A 208 -15.62 7.47 7.91
CA HIS A 208 -15.71 7.51 6.44
C HIS A 208 -14.81 8.58 5.82
N ALA A 209 -13.60 8.71 6.37
CA ALA A 209 -12.62 9.71 5.95
C ALA A 209 -11.76 9.24 4.77
N ILE A 210 -11.68 7.94 4.52
CA ILE A 210 -10.80 7.33 3.50
C ILE A 210 -11.65 6.87 2.33
N PHE A 211 -11.48 7.53 1.19
CA PHE A 211 -12.06 7.15 -0.09
C PHE A 211 -10.99 6.48 -0.94
N PHE A 212 -11.32 5.39 -1.58
CA PHE A 212 -10.43 4.67 -2.50
C PHE A 212 -11.14 4.49 -3.83
N GLY A 213 -10.42 4.49 -4.94
CA GLY A 213 -11.01 4.28 -6.25
C GLY A 213 -10.03 4.46 -7.39
N ASP A 214 -10.56 4.38 -8.60
CA ASP A 214 -9.81 4.60 -9.84
C ASP A 214 -9.98 6.05 -10.29
N PHE A 215 -8.88 6.78 -10.40
CA PHE A 215 -8.89 8.16 -10.93
C PHE A 215 -9.13 8.25 -12.43
N ASN A 216 -9.02 7.11 -13.16
CA ASN A 216 -9.37 7.06 -14.58
C ASN A 216 -10.88 6.91 -14.79
N ASP A 217 -11.62 6.50 -13.77
CA ASP A 217 -13.07 6.45 -13.79
C ASP A 217 -13.65 7.79 -13.30
N PRO A 218 -14.29 8.59 -14.18
CA PRO A 218 -14.86 9.89 -13.80
C PRO A 218 -16.00 9.78 -12.78
N GLU A 219 -16.69 8.63 -12.74
CA GLU A 219 -17.81 8.40 -11.81
C GLU A 219 -17.37 7.87 -10.45
N SER A 220 -16.09 7.53 -10.29
CA SER A 220 -15.56 7.07 -9.01
C SER A 220 -15.67 8.16 -7.93
N ASP A 221 -15.89 7.74 -6.68
CA ASP A 221 -15.96 8.67 -5.54
C ASP A 221 -14.71 9.56 -5.44
N VAL A 222 -13.54 9.01 -5.73
CA VAL A 222 -12.27 9.78 -5.66
C VAL A 222 -12.18 10.84 -6.74
N SER A 223 -12.60 10.54 -7.97
CA SER A 223 -12.62 11.49 -9.08
C SER A 223 -13.64 12.60 -8.86
N ARG A 224 -14.83 12.24 -8.35
CA ARG A 224 -15.89 13.21 -8.01
C ARG A 224 -15.42 14.16 -6.92
N LEU A 225 -14.85 13.66 -5.84
CA LEU A 225 -14.36 14.49 -4.73
C LEU A 225 -13.28 15.48 -5.15
N LEU A 226 -12.37 15.08 -6.05
CA LEU A 226 -11.33 16.00 -6.55
C LEU A 226 -11.88 17.09 -7.48
N ARG A 227 -13.03 16.87 -8.13
CA ARG A 227 -13.71 17.92 -8.90
C ARG A 227 -14.50 18.90 -8.02
N GLU A 228 -15.09 18.38 -6.93
CA GLU A 228 -16.01 19.14 -6.08
C GLU A 228 -15.31 19.88 -4.93
N ARG A 229 -14.13 19.43 -4.52
CA ARG A 229 -13.47 19.93 -3.32
C ARG A 229 -11.99 20.18 -3.53
N GLN A 230 -11.49 21.19 -2.82
CA GLN A 230 -10.06 21.48 -2.81
C GLN A 230 -9.30 20.34 -2.11
N ALA A 231 -8.27 19.85 -2.78
CA ALA A 231 -7.41 18.80 -2.29
C ALA A 231 -5.94 19.19 -2.46
N ILE A 232 -5.11 18.70 -1.56
CA ILE A 232 -3.65 18.86 -1.63
C ILE A 232 -2.97 17.51 -1.71
N ARG A 233 -1.77 17.49 -2.26
CA ARG A 233 -0.83 16.38 -2.17
C ARG A 233 0.33 16.80 -1.27
N LEU A 234 0.78 15.91 -0.41
CA LEU A 234 1.91 16.21 0.47
C LEU A 234 3.21 16.24 -0.33
N LYS A 235 4.06 17.23 -0.05
CA LYS A 235 5.39 17.40 -0.68
C LYS A 235 5.32 17.38 -2.20
N GLU A 236 4.37 18.11 -2.75
CA GLU A 236 4.14 18.19 -4.21
C GLU A 236 5.35 18.76 -4.94
N GLU A 237 6.10 19.65 -4.28
CA GLU A 237 7.33 20.28 -4.76
C GLU A 237 8.43 19.27 -5.11
N LEU A 238 8.37 18.05 -4.58
CA LEU A 238 9.35 16.99 -4.88
C LEU A 238 9.08 16.28 -6.22
N GLY A 239 8.02 16.61 -6.93
CA GLY A 239 7.70 16.06 -8.26
C GLY A 239 7.37 14.57 -8.28
N THR A 240 7.15 13.95 -7.12
CA THR A 240 6.87 12.50 -7.03
C THR A 240 5.44 12.14 -7.48
N ASN A 241 4.56 13.12 -7.62
CA ASN A 241 3.16 12.98 -8.03
C ASN A 241 2.42 11.87 -7.26
N PRO A 242 2.11 12.07 -5.96
CA PRO A 242 1.37 11.12 -5.15
C PRO A 242 -0.03 10.79 -5.70
N ASN A 243 -0.48 9.54 -5.54
CA ASN A 243 -1.85 9.11 -5.79
C ASN A 243 -2.70 9.07 -4.49
N VAL A 244 -2.29 9.82 -3.49
CA VAL A 244 -3.07 10.06 -2.27
C VAL A 244 -3.22 11.55 -2.09
N TYR A 245 -4.47 12.00 -1.99
CA TYR A 245 -4.86 13.39 -1.83
C TYR A 245 -5.52 13.60 -0.48
N TYR A 246 -5.39 14.80 0.06
CA TYR A 246 -6.00 15.21 1.32
C TYR A 246 -6.97 16.37 1.09
N LEU A 247 -8.21 16.21 1.54
CA LEU A 247 -9.19 17.29 1.61
C LEU A 247 -9.00 18.05 2.93
N LEU A 248 -8.98 19.36 2.84
CA LEU A 248 -8.83 20.27 3.97
C LEU A 248 -10.17 20.80 4.47
#